data_50f222819e21633451b3ca17be2b57d8
#
_entry.id   50f222819e21633451b3ca17be2b57d8
#
_cell.length_a   1.000
_cell.length_b   1.000
_cell.length_c   1.000
_cell.angle_alpha   90.00
_cell.angle_beta   90.00
_cell.angle_gamma   90.00
#
_symmetry.space_group_name_H-M   'P 1'
#
loop_
_entity.id
_entity.type
_entity.pdbx_description
1 polymer ?
#
loop_
_entity_poly.entity_id
_entity_poly.type
_entity_poly.pdbx_seq_one_letter_code
_entity_poly.pdbx_strand_id
1 'polypeptide(L)' 'MSSRLRKGDEVVVIAGDDKGSKGKVLQVLREKNRILVEGVNMTKKHERKTQDNPQGAIVEREASIHYSNVKKV' A
#
# COMPACT_ATOMS: atom_id res chain seq x y z
N MET A 1 -1.22 22.85 -1.66
CA MET A 1 -0.92 21.80 -2.24
C MET A 1 -1.86 20.91 -2.54
N SER A 2 -1.97 20.65 -3.56
CA SER A 2 -3.02 20.06 -3.83
C SER A 2 -3.13 18.91 -4.49
N SER A 3 -2.24 18.12 -4.47
CA SER A 3 -2.30 16.96 -5.22
C SER A 3 -3.20 15.99 -4.57
N ARG A 4 -4.40 15.93 -5.00
CA ARG A 4 -5.29 14.89 -4.57
C ARG A 4 -4.94 13.63 -5.33
N LEU A 5 -4.53 12.62 -4.59
CA LEU A 5 -4.27 11.33 -5.18
C LEU A 5 -5.59 10.59 -5.38
N ARG A 6 -5.70 9.88 -6.48
CA ARG A 6 -6.89 9.10 -6.81
C ARG A 6 -6.47 7.67 -7.17
N LYS A 7 -7.41 6.75 -7.05
CA LYS A 7 -7.19 5.38 -7.50
C LYS A 7 -6.75 5.37 -8.96
N GLY A 8 -5.68 4.66 -9.23
CA GLY A 8 -5.11 4.58 -10.59
C GLY A 8 -4.00 5.58 -10.88
N ASP A 9 -3.77 6.56 -10.00
CA ASP A 9 -2.69 7.52 -10.21
C ASP A 9 -1.35 6.85 -9.97
N GLU A 10 -0.36 7.21 -10.75
CA GLU A 10 1.00 6.74 -10.54
C GLU A 10 1.71 7.67 -9.57
N VAL A 11 2.35 7.11 -8.58
CA VAL A 11 3.06 7.85 -7.55
C VAL A 11 4.44 7.27 -7.29
N VAL A 12 5.31 8.06 -6.71
CA VAL A 12 6.62 7.62 -6.26
C VAL A 12 6.73 7.86 -4.76
N VAL A 13 7.30 6.90 -4.05
CA VAL A 13 7.51 7.03 -2.60
C VAL A 13 8.71 7.92 -2.37
N ILE A 14 8.53 8.96 -1.56
CA ILE A 14 9.57 9.94 -1.31
C ILE A 14 10.16 9.86 0.10
N ALA A 15 9.59 9.04 0.94
CA ALA A 15 10.08 8.87 2.32
C ALA A 15 9.79 7.45 2.82
N GLY A 16 10.53 6.99 3.78
CA GLY A 16 10.37 5.67 4.39
C GLY A 16 11.23 4.60 3.74
N ASP A 17 10.98 3.34 4.11
CA ASP A 17 11.81 2.23 3.64
C ASP A 17 11.67 1.96 2.15
N ASP A 18 10.56 2.36 1.56
CA ASP A 18 10.31 2.14 0.14
C ASP A 18 10.62 3.37 -0.71
N LYS A 19 11.41 4.31 -0.19
CA LYS A 19 11.77 5.51 -0.91
C LYS A 19 12.33 5.19 -2.30
N GLY A 20 11.78 5.84 -3.31
CA GLY A 20 12.17 5.61 -4.70
C GLY A 20 11.32 4.60 -5.44
N SER A 21 10.46 3.86 -4.74
CA SER A 21 9.58 2.91 -5.39
C SER A 21 8.41 3.63 -6.06
N LYS A 22 7.99 3.14 -7.20
CA LYS A 22 6.86 3.70 -7.94
C LYS A 22 5.75 2.65 -8.03
N GLY A 23 4.54 3.11 -8.08
CA GLY A 23 3.40 2.23 -8.25
C GLY A 23 2.13 3.00 -8.47
N LYS A 24 1.03 2.28 -8.72
CA LYS A 24 -0.27 2.89 -8.91
C LYS A 24 -1.06 2.85 -7.62
N VAL A 25 -1.80 3.88 -7.34
CA VAL A 25 -2.68 3.93 -6.18
C VAL A 25 -3.80 2.93 -6.36
N LEU A 26 -3.92 2.00 -5.42
CA LEU A 26 -4.97 0.99 -5.44
C LEU A 26 -6.22 1.50 -4.73
N GLN A 27 -6.04 2.26 -3.67
CA GLN A 27 -7.15 2.78 -2.89
C GLN A 27 -6.71 4.01 -2.11
N VAL A 28 -7.59 4.95 -1.93
CA VAL A 28 -7.35 6.14 -1.12
C VAL A 28 -8.20 6.06 0.13
N LEU A 29 -7.55 6.10 1.29
CA LEU A 29 -8.22 6.07 2.59
C LEU A 29 -8.25 7.49 3.15
N ARG A 30 -9.18 8.28 2.65
CA ARG A 30 -9.22 9.73 2.98
C ARG A 30 -9.38 10.01 4.46
N GLU A 31 -10.18 9.22 5.13
CA GLU A 31 -10.41 9.44 6.56
C GLU A 31 -9.15 9.26 7.38
N LYS A 32 -8.24 8.43 6.93
CA LYS A 32 -7.01 8.14 7.63
C LYS A 32 -5.81 8.86 7.03
N ASN A 33 -6.01 9.62 5.96
CA ASN A 33 -4.94 10.29 5.21
C ASN A 33 -3.87 9.29 4.74
N ARG A 34 -4.31 8.11 4.32
CA ARG A 34 -3.42 7.04 3.88
C ARG A 34 -3.85 6.53 2.52
N ILE A 35 -2.93 5.90 1.83
CA ILE A 35 -3.21 5.29 0.54
C ILE A 35 -2.59 3.91 0.46
N LEU A 36 -3.14 3.07 -0.41
CA LEU A 36 -2.55 1.79 -0.78
C LEU A 36 -1.95 1.94 -2.16
N VAL A 37 -0.69 1.59 -2.30
CA VAL A 37 0.03 1.68 -3.56
C VAL A 37 0.50 0.28 -3.97
N GLU A 38 0.26 -0.09 -5.22
CA GLU A 38 0.60 -1.41 -5.72
C GLU A 38 2.09 -1.68 -5.59
N GLY A 39 2.44 -2.81 -4.99
CA GLY A 39 3.83 -3.24 -4.86
C GLY A 39 4.67 -2.43 -3.86
N VAL A 40 4.06 -1.50 -3.14
CA VAL A 40 4.77 -0.66 -2.17
C VAL A 40 4.32 -1.00 -0.76
N ASN A 41 5.24 -0.97 0.17
CA ASN A 41 4.98 -1.26 1.58
C ASN A 41 4.33 -2.64 1.79
N MET A 42 4.87 -3.61 1.12
CA MET A 42 4.36 -4.98 1.21
C MET A 42 4.62 -5.54 2.60
N THR A 43 3.61 -6.16 3.17
CA THR A 43 3.74 -6.84 4.45
C THR A 43 3.35 -8.30 4.31
N LYS A 44 4.01 -9.15 5.06
CA LYS A 44 3.69 -10.57 5.11
C LYS A 44 2.81 -10.80 6.34
N LYS A 45 1.67 -11.43 6.13
CA LYS A 45 0.79 -11.79 7.22
C LYS A 45 0.61 -13.29 7.25
N HIS A 46 0.65 -13.87 8.46
CA HIS A 46 0.33 -15.26 8.62
C HIS A 46 -1.19 -15.39 8.74
N GLU A 47 -1.78 -16.08 7.79
CA GLU A 47 -3.19 -16.40 7.87
C GLU A 47 -3.41 -17.54 8.85
N ARG A 48 -4.51 -17.47 9.58
CA ARG A 48 -4.83 -18.55 10.54
C ARG A 48 -5.19 -19.82 9.79
N LYS A 49 -4.91 -20.95 10.41
CA LYS A 49 -5.34 -22.24 9.90
C LYS A 49 -6.87 -22.29 9.88
N THR A 50 -7.42 -22.73 8.77
CA THR A 50 -8.86 -22.91 8.62
C THR A 50 -9.11 -24.32 8.08
N GLN A 51 -10.36 -24.72 7.99
CA GLN A 51 -10.67 -26.02 7.41
C GLN A 51 -10.24 -26.11 5.95
N ASP A 52 -10.31 -24.99 5.23
CA ASP A 52 -9.92 -24.97 3.84
C ASP A 52 -8.40 -24.83 3.67
N ASN A 53 -7.70 -24.38 4.70
CA ASN A 53 -6.26 -24.21 4.66
C ASN A 53 -5.66 -24.61 6.01
N PRO A 54 -5.60 -25.89 6.31
CA PRO A 54 -5.18 -26.36 7.64
C PRO A 54 -3.72 -26.07 7.99
N GLN A 55 -2.92 -25.77 6.99
CA GLN A 55 -1.52 -25.43 7.25
C GLN A 55 -1.31 -23.94 7.45
N GLY A 56 -2.34 -23.15 7.25
CA GLY A 56 -2.21 -21.71 7.24
C GLY A 56 -1.51 -21.22 5.97
N ALA A 57 -1.37 -19.94 5.81
CA ALA A 57 -0.68 -19.37 4.65
C ALA A 57 0.02 -18.09 5.03
N ILE A 58 1.08 -17.77 4.31
CA ILE A 58 1.72 -16.48 4.39
C ILE A 58 1.23 -15.68 3.19
N VAL A 59 0.57 -14.56 3.44
CA VAL A 59 0.01 -13.72 2.40
C VAL A 59 0.74 -12.39 2.40
N GLU A 60 1.21 -11.97 1.22
CA GLU A 60 1.80 -10.66 1.06
C GLU A 60 0.73 -9.70 0.59
N ARG A 61 0.54 -8.61 1.28
CA ARG A 61 -0.42 -7.58 0.90
C ARG A 61 0.18 -6.21 1.09
N GLU A 62 -0.27 -5.26 0.29
CA GLU A 62 0.13 -3.88 0.43
C GLU A 62 -0.44 -3.32 1.73
N ALA A 63 0.39 -2.68 2.51
CA ALA A 63 -0.07 -1.94 3.67
C ALA A 63 -0.19 -0.47 3.29
N SER A 64 -1.11 0.24 3.93
CA SER A 64 -1.33 1.65 3.64
C SER A 64 -0.14 2.48 4.11
N ILE A 65 0.13 3.56 3.40
CA ILE A 65 1.15 4.54 3.77
C ILE A 65 0.52 5.92 3.81
N HIS A 66 1.11 6.81 4.60
CA HIS A 66 0.59 8.17 4.70
C HIS A 66 0.78 8.88 3.34
N TYR A 67 -0.22 9.64 2.94
CA TYR A 67 -0.19 10.29 1.63
C TYR A 67 0.99 11.25 1.46
N SER A 68 1.48 11.82 2.54
CA SER A 68 2.62 12.72 2.48
C SER A 68 3.94 12.03 2.13
N ASN A 69 3.97 10.69 2.21
CA ASN A 69 5.17 9.91 1.89
C ASN A 69 5.27 9.58 0.40
N VAL A 70 4.31 10.00 -0.39
CA VAL A 70 4.31 9.77 -1.82
C VAL A 70 4.08 11.06 -2.59
N LYS A 71 4.51 11.06 -3.85
CA LYS A 71 4.33 12.20 -4.72
C LYS A 71 3.78 11.70 -6.05
N LYS A 72 2.81 12.39 -6.60
CA LYS A 72 2.27 12.03 -7.91
C LYS A 72 3.34 12.25 -8.98
N VAL A 73 3.48 11.27 -9.83
CA VAL A 73 4.42 11.33 -10.94
C VAL A 73 3.86 12.17 -12.09
#